data_6d5835d4a0d829ad4f2a98b795445bc1
#
_entry.id   6d5835d4a0d829ad4f2a98b795445bc1
#
_cell.length_a   1.000
_cell.length_b   1.000
_cell.length_c   1.000
_cell.angle_alpha   90.00
_cell.angle_beta   90.00
_cell.angle_gamma   90.00
#
_symmetry.space_group_name_H-M   'P 1'
#
loop_
_entity.id
_entity.type
_entity.pdbx_description
1 polymer ?
#
loop_
_entity_poly.entity_id
_entity_poly.type
_entity_poly.pdbx_seq_one_letter_code
_entity_poly.pdbx_strand_id
1 'polypeptide(L)'
;MHVAFLAALLASFAQAALLDSRRKCAVGAVENEYTLGGCRPILFFYARGSSEAGNMGNASYSPGPPTAQGLKNIFGCREVAVEGVDYAALLASNWLPGGTDPGEARELHDLFVDAATRCPRSILLGGGYSQGAALTHRAVEKLPAWVRARIAAIVLYGDTQNLKDSGRIPNFPEARTLIICNPGDVICAGNLTITYAHIEYVPRVPEALSFYTRAALRTHH
;
A
#
# COMPACT_ATOMS: atom_id res chain seq x y z
N MET A 1 38.21 11.18 -35.80
CA MET A 1 36.78 10.95 -35.99
C MET A 1 36.22 9.72 -35.22
N HIS A 2 37.00 8.67 -34.96
CA HIS A 2 36.50 7.43 -34.29
C HIS A 2 36.16 7.58 -32.81
N VAL A 3 36.81 8.47 -32.06
CA VAL A 3 36.60 8.64 -30.61
C VAL A 3 35.26 9.33 -30.32
N ALA A 4 34.82 10.27 -31.16
CA ALA A 4 33.55 10.97 -30.98
C ALA A 4 32.34 10.09 -31.24
N PHE A 5 32.44 9.10 -32.16
CA PHE A 5 31.38 8.13 -32.45
C PHE A 5 31.21 7.13 -31.32
N LEU A 6 32.30 6.70 -30.67
CA LEU A 6 32.23 5.77 -29.53
C LEU A 6 31.56 6.43 -28.30
N ALA A 7 31.88 7.71 -28.04
CA ALA A 7 31.30 8.46 -26.93
C ALA A 7 29.77 8.69 -27.10
N ALA A 8 29.31 8.96 -28.33
CA ALA A 8 27.91 9.14 -28.62
C ALA A 8 27.10 7.82 -28.50
N LEU A 9 27.70 6.69 -28.92
CA LEU A 9 27.09 5.39 -28.74
C LEU A 9 26.96 4.97 -27.27
N LEU A 10 28.02 5.18 -26.47
CA LEU A 10 27.97 4.90 -25.03
C LEU A 10 26.96 5.77 -24.28
N ALA A 11 26.82 7.05 -24.66
CA ALA A 11 25.82 7.94 -24.09
C ALA A 11 24.38 7.51 -24.42
N SER A 12 24.12 7.03 -25.64
CA SER A 12 22.79 6.54 -26.03
C SER A 12 22.42 5.22 -25.34
N PHE A 13 23.37 4.31 -25.13
CA PHE A 13 23.14 3.08 -24.35
C PHE A 13 22.89 3.38 -22.86
N ALA A 14 23.61 4.33 -22.27
CA ALA A 14 23.41 4.76 -20.89
C ALA A 14 22.03 5.44 -20.70
N GLN A 15 21.60 6.25 -21.65
CA GLN A 15 20.27 6.88 -21.64
C GLN A 15 19.15 5.83 -21.81
N ALA A 16 19.30 4.85 -22.71
CA ALA A 16 18.35 3.78 -22.89
C ALA A 16 18.23 2.89 -21.64
N ALA A 17 19.34 2.58 -20.99
CA ALA A 17 19.37 1.80 -19.74
C ALA A 17 18.73 2.58 -18.58
N LEU A 18 18.93 3.90 -18.49
CA LEU A 18 18.30 4.79 -17.51
C LEU A 18 16.78 4.90 -17.74
N LEU A 19 16.34 4.96 -18.99
CA LEU A 19 14.93 4.99 -19.35
C LEU A 19 14.24 3.65 -19.06
N ASP A 20 14.90 2.53 -19.34
CA ASP A 20 14.40 1.19 -19.01
C ASP A 20 14.33 0.96 -17.49
N SER A 21 15.33 1.42 -16.75
CA SER A 21 15.31 1.35 -15.28
C SER A 21 14.20 2.21 -14.65
N ARG A 22 13.93 3.39 -15.21
CA ARG A 22 12.81 4.25 -14.79
C ARG A 22 11.46 3.63 -15.14
N ARG A 23 11.34 2.97 -16.28
CA ARG A 23 10.11 2.27 -16.69
C ARG A 23 9.79 1.09 -15.77
N LYS A 24 10.79 0.32 -15.34
CA LYS A 24 10.65 -0.78 -14.39
C LYS A 24 10.35 -0.32 -12.96
N CYS A 25 10.44 0.98 -12.70
CA CYS A 25 10.22 1.59 -11.40
C CYS A 25 8.82 2.24 -11.26
N ALA A 26 8.15 2.49 -12.36
CA ALA A 26 6.84 3.11 -12.34
C ALA A 26 5.80 2.14 -11.75
N VAL A 27 5.01 2.63 -10.80
CA VAL A 27 3.91 1.90 -10.21
C VAL A 27 2.65 2.11 -11.04
N GLY A 28 2.01 1.00 -11.41
CA GLY A 28 0.78 0.97 -12.19
C GLY A 28 -0.47 0.74 -11.34
N ALA A 29 -1.58 0.48 -12.05
CA ALA A 29 -2.82 0.04 -11.41
C ALA A 29 -2.78 -1.44 -10.97
N VAL A 30 -1.77 -2.20 -11.42
CA VAL A 30 -1.55 -3.61 -11.05
C VAL A 30 -0.10 -3.79 -10.64
N GLU A 31 0.12 -4.28 -9.43
CA GLU A 31 1.43 -4.60 -8.89
C GLU A 31 1.39 -5.95 -8.18
N ASN A 32 2.28 -6.85 -8.58
CA ASN A 32 2.42 -8.22 -8.05
C ASN A 32 3.91 -8.53 -7.82
N GLU A 33 4.68 -7.55 -7.33
CA GLU A 33 6.14 -7.68 -7.27
C GLU A 33 6.61 -8.65 -6.19
N TYR A 34 5.85 -8.79 -5.09
CA TYR A 34 6.16 -9.77 -4.07
C TYR A 34 5.83 -11.18 -4.53
N THR A 35 4.62 -11.39 -5.06
CA THR A 35 4.17 -12.71 -5.54
C THR A 35 5.03 -13.24 -6.68
N LEU A 36 5.43 -12.37 -7.61
CA LEU A 36 6.25 -12.74 -8.77
C LEU A 36 7.76 -12.72 -8.51
N GLY A 37 8.24 -11.81 -7.64
CA GLY A 37 9.66 -11.53 -7.45
C GLY A 37 10.23 -11.90 -6.08
N GLY A 38 9.37 -12.20 -5.11
CA GLY A 38 9.76 -12.61 -3.76
C GLY A 38 10.23 -11.48 -2.85
N CYS A 39 11.11 -11.83 -1.93
CA CYS A 39 11.56 -10.93 -0.87
C CYS A 39 12.39 -9.75 -1.37
N ARG A 40 12.07 -8.56 -0.86
CA ARG A 40 12.91 -7.36 -0.93
C ARG A 40 13.04 -6.76 0.49
N PRO A 41 13.96 -5.84 0.75
CA PRO A 41 14.13 -5.22 2.05
C PRO A 41 12.83 -4.64 2.63
N ILE A 42 11.96 -4.08 1.78
CA ILE A 42 10.65 -3.55 2.16
C ILE A 42 9.57 -4.24 1.30
N LEU A 43 8.53 -4.74 1.94
CA LEU A 43 7.34 -5.30 1.29
C LEU A 43 6.15 -4.40 1.65
N PHE A 44 5.49 -3.85 0.64
CA PHE A 44 4.32 -2.99 0.79
C PHE A 44 3.09 -3.66 0.19
N PHE A 45 2.14 -4.02 1.05
CA PHE A 45 0.85 -4.61 0.70
C PHE A 45 -0.24 -3.54 0.73
N TYR A 46 -1.05 -3.46 -0.32
CA TYR A 46 -2.07 -2.43 -0.42
C TYR A 46 -3.41 -2.97 -0.90
N ALA A 47 -4.50 -2.57 -0.22
CA ALA A 47 -5.87 -2.88 -0.61
C ALA A 47 -6.55 -1.61 -1.15
N ARG A 48 -6.99 -1.66 -2.43
CA ARG A 48 -7.65 -0.55 -3.12
C ARG A 48 -9.06 -0.28 -2.61
N GLY A 49 -9.67 0.82 -3.02
CA GLY A 49 -11.08 1.11 -2.76
C GLY A 49 -12.02 0.32 -3.66
N SER A 50 -13.33 0.38 -3.34
CA SER A 50 -14.39 -0.28 -4.11
C SER A 50 -14.35 0.14 -5.56
N SER A 51 -14.48 -0.84 -6.47
CA SER A 51 -14.57 -0.66 -7.93
C SER A 51 -13.37 0.04 -8.57
N GLU A 52 -12.27 0.23 -7.84
CA GLU A 52 -11.04 0.77 -8.41
C GLU A 52 -10.35 -0.23 -9.35
N ALA A 53 -9.62 0.30 -10.34
CA ALA A 53 -8.97 -0.50 -11.38
C ALA A 53 -7.78 -1.31 -10.84
N GLY A 54 -7.54 -2.48 -11.43
CA GLY A 54 -6.42 -3.35 -11.10
C GLY A 54 -6.50 -3.89 -9.66
N ASN A 55 -5.37 -3.93 -8.97
CA ASN A 55 -5.28 -4.27 -7.54
C ASN A 55 -4.73 -3.12 -6.68
N MET A 56 -4.32 -2.00 -7.30
CA MET A 56 -3.78 -0.81 -6.64
C MET A 56 -4.67 0.44 -6.73
N GLY A 57 -5.62 0.47 -7.67
CA GLY A 57 -6.39 1.66 -8.04
C GLY A 57 -5.73 2.49 -9.13
N ASN A 58 -6.34 3.62 -9.50
CA ASN A 58 -5.86 4.51 -10.55
C ASN A 58 -5.00 5.63 -9.95
N ALA A 59 -3.78 5.84 -10.47
CA ALA A 59 -2.81 6.81 -9.96
C ALA A 59 -3.31 8.28 -9.97
N SER A 60 -4.35 8.61 -10.75
CA SER A 60 -4.85 9.98 -10.85
C SER A 60 -5.71 10.41 -9.66
N TYR A 61 -6.36 9.47 -8.97
CA TYR A 61 -7.27 9.77 -7.85
C TYR A 61 -7.20 8.76 -6.69
N SER A 62 -6.59 7.61 -6.89
CA SER A 62 -6.39 6.61 -5.83
C SER A 62 -5.07 6.87 -5.10
N PRO A 63 -5.01 6.81 -3.76
CA PRO A 63 -3.77 7.06 -3.02
C PRO A 63 -2.76 5.90 -3.09
N GLY A 64 -3.18 4.70 -3.50
CA GLY A 64 -2.33 3.50 -3.54
C GLY A 64 -1.10 3.63 -4.44
N PRO A 65 -1.27 3.82 -5.76
CA PRO A 65 -0.12 3.91 -6.68
C PRO A 65 0.85 5.05 -6.32
N PRO A 66 0.42 6.30 -6.01
CA PRO A 66 1.37 7.34 -5.63
C PRO A 66 2.04 7.08 -4.28
N THR A 67 1.40 6.40 -3.32
CA THR A 67 2.05 5.97 -2.07
C THR A 67 3.16 4.96 -2.37
N ALA A 68 2.87 3.92 -3.14
CA ALA A 68 3.85 2.92 -3.55
C ALA A 68 5.01 3.52 -4.35
N GLN A 69 4.70 4.43 -5.29
CA GLN A 69 5.72 5.16 -6.05
C GLN A 69 6.60 6.02 -5.13
N GLY A 70 6.01 6.69 -4.16
CA GLY A 70 6.75 7.47 -3.17
C GLY A 70 7.70 6.62 -2.32
N LEU A 71 7.27 5.44 -1.88
CA LEU A 71 8.14 4.49 -1.17
C LEU A 71 9.32 4.05 -2.05
N LYS A 72 9.09 3.71 -3.32
CA LYS A 72 10.15 3.38 -4.27
C LYS A 72 11.11 4.54 -4.53
N ASN A 73 10.61 5.77 -4.56
CA ASN A 73 11.44 6.96 -4.74
C ASN A 73 12.33 7.24 -3.51
N ILE A 74 11.83 6.94 -2.30
CA ILE A 74 12.56 7.18 -1.03
C ILE A 74 13.59 6.09 -0.79
N PHE A 75 13.22 4.83 -0.91
CA PHE A 75 14.05 3.70 -0.53
C PHE A 75 14.81 3.05 -1.70
N GLY A 76 14.38 3.30 -2.91
CA GLY A 76 14.92 2.68 -4.14
C GLY A 76 13.98 1.61 -4.71
N CYS A 77 13.94 1.54 -6.03
CA CYS A 77 13.04 0.65 -6.76
C CYS A 77 13.29 -0.84 -6.52
N ARG A 78 14.53 -1.21 -6.23
CA ARG A 78 14.92 -2.59 -5.98
C ARG A 78 14.74 -3.00 -4.52
N GLU A 79 14.60 -2.02 -3.66
CA GLU A 79 14.48 -2.20 -2.22
C GLU A 79 13.02 -2.42 -1.80
N VAL A 80 12.04 -1.94 -2.60
CA VAL A 80 10.61 -2.04 -2.31
C VAL A 80 9.91 -2.97 -3.29
N ALA A 81 9.29 -4.04 -2.78
CA ALA A 81 8.30 -4.81 -3.54
C ALA A 81 6.90 -4.31 -3.19
N VAL A 82 6.12 -4.00 -4.21
CA VAL A 82 4.72 -3.57 -4.10
C VAL A 82 3.81 -4.72 -4.49
N GLU A 83 2.81 -4.98 -3.66
CA GLU A 83 1.80 -6.00 -3.90
C GLU A 83 0.41 -5.40 -3.64
N GLY A 84 -0.41 -5.31 -4.67
CA GLY A 84 -1.83 -5.03 -4.53
C GLY A 84 -2.58 -6.29 -4.17
N VAL A 85 -3.52 -6.20 -3.23
CA VAL A 85 -4.38 -7.34 -2.88
C VAL A 85 -5.32 -7.63 -4.06
N ASP A 86 -5.31 -8.87 -4.53
CA ASP A 86 -6.18 -9.31 -5.62
C ASP A 86 -7.54 -9.72 -5.07
N TYR A 87 -8.47 -8.78 -4.98
CA TYR A 87 -9.82 -8.99 -4.50
C TYR A 87 -10.86 -8.27 -5.38
N ALA A 88 -12.11 -8.69 -5.32
CA ALA A 88 -13.15 -8.20 -6.23
C ALA A 88 -13.50 -6.72 -5.97
N ALA A 89 -13.32 -6.21 -4.76
CA ALA A 89 -13.63 -4.84 -4.35
C ALA A 89 -15.06 -4.42 -4.73
N LEU A 90 -16.03 -5.30 -4.54
CA LEU A 90 -17.43 -5.03 -4.86
C LEU A 90 -18.00 -3.96 -3.93
N LEU A 91 -18.69 -2.99 -4.49
CA LEU A 91 -19.32 -1.93 -3.70
C LEU A 91 -20.27 -2.52 -2.62
N ALA A 92 -20.99 -3.59 -2.93
CA ALA A 92 -21.91 -4.26 -2.02
C ALA A 92 -21.24 -4.81 -0.76
N SER A 93 -19.95 -5.15 -0.82
CA SER A 93 -19.20 -5.69 0.33
C SER A 93 -19.06 -4.69 1.48
N ASN A 94 -19.22 -3.37 1.23
CA ASN A 94 -19.21 -2.36 2.30
C ASN A 94 -20.34 -2.50 3.32
N TRP A 95 -21.44 -3.18 2.95
CA TRP A 95 -22.57 -3.43 3.84
C TRP A 95 -22.47 -4.75 4.61
N LEU A 96 -21.47 -5.58 4.31
CA LEU A 96 -21.21 -6.80 5.06
C LEU A 96 -20.69 -6.46 6.48
N PRO A 97 -20.87 -7.37 7.45
CA PRO A 97 -20.24 -7.23 8.76
C PRO A 97 -18.73 -7.03 8.63
N GLY A 98 -18.21 -5.94 9.20
CA GLY A 98 -16.80 -5.58 9.08
C GLY A 98 -16.43 -4.74 7.85
N GLY A 99 -17.39 -4.43 6.96
CA GLY A 99 -17.22 -3.51 5.82
C GLY A 99 -16.47 -4.09 4.62
N THR A 100 -16.29 -5.41 4.59
CA THR A 100 -15.65 -6.16 3.49
C THR A 100 -16.04 -7.62 3.53
N ASP A 101 -15.80 -8.35 2.46
CA ASP A 101 -15.96 -9.81 2.43
C ASP A 101 -14.85 -10.48 3.27
N PRO A 102 -15.21 -11.41 4.19
CA PRO A 102 -14.21 -12.11 5.02
C PRO A 102 -13.22 -12.97 4.24
N GLY A 103 -13.62 -13.51 3.08
CA GLY A 103 -12.73 -14.26 2.18
C GLY A 103 -11.70 -13.35 1.56
N GLU A 104 -12.12 -12.15 1.10
CA GLU A 104 -11.22 -11.13 0.54
C GLU A 104 -10.23 -10.61 1.60
N ALA A 105 -10.68 -10.42 2.85
CA ALA A 105 -9.78 -10.04 3.94
C ALA A 105 -8.72 -11.12 4.24
N ARG A 106 -9.02 -12.39 3.96
CA ARG A 106 -8.08 -13.49 4.10
C ARG A 106 -6.93 -13.40 3.11
N GLU A 107 -7.15 -12.87 1.91
CA GLU A 107 -6.07 -12.69 0.92
C GLU A 107 -4.93 -11.82 1.48
N LEU A 108 -5.25 -10.65 2.06
CA LEU A 108 -4.24 -9.82 2.70
C LEU A 108 -3.64 -10.46 3.96
N HIS A 109 -4.47 -11.16 4.77
CA HIS A 109 -3.99 -11.92 5.92
C HIS A 109 -2.92 -12.93 5.49
N ASP A 110 -3.19 -13.73 4.46
CA ASP A 110 -2.31 -14.79 4.01
C ASP A 110 -1.02 -14.23 3.36
N LEU A 111 -1.10 -13.09 2.66
CA LEU A 111 0.07 -12.34 2.18
C LEU A 111 0.99 -11.92 3.33
N PHE A 112 0.45 -11.40 4.44
CA PHE A 112 1.26 -11.04 5.60
C PHE A 112 1.88 -12.26 6.29
N VAL A 113 1.14 -13.36 6.41
CA VAL A 113 1.64 -14.61 7.00
C VAL A 113 2.77 -15.19 6.16
N ASP A 114 2.56 -15.27 4.83
CA ASP A 114 3.57 -15.75 3.89
C ASP A 114 4.83 -14.88 3.92
N ALA A 115 4.67 -13.57 3.85
CA ALA A 115 5.79 -12.62 3.89
C ALA A 115 6.56 -12.68 5.22
N ALA A 116 5.87 -12.75 6.36
CA ALA A 116 6.52 -12.85 7.66
C ALA A 116 7.31 -14.16 7.82
N THR A 117 6.85 -15.23 7.15
CA THR A 117 7.48 -16.56 7.18
C THR A 117 8.67 -16.63 6.23
N ARG A 118 8.47 -16.25 4.97
CA ARG A 118 9.47 -16.42 3.90
C ARG A 118 10.52 -15.32 3.88
N CYS A 119 10.16 -14.11 4.33
CA CYS A 119 11.01 -12.93 4.27
C CYS A 119 11.36 -12.39 5.68
N PRO A 120 12.08 -13.16 6.52
CA PRO A 120 12.30 -12.83 7.92
C PRO A 120 13.09 -11.52 8.14
N ARG A 121 13.78 -11.00 7.14
CA ARG A 121 14.55 -9.76 7.20
C ARG A 121 13.84 -8.56 6.57
N SER A 122 12.70 -8.77 5.90
CA SER A 122 11.96 -7.70 5.25
C SER A 122 11.17 -6.88 6.27
N ILE A 123 11.08 -5.58 6.04
CA ILE A 123 10.16 -4.68 6.72
C ILE A 123 8.80 -4.80 6.04
N LEU A 124 7.76 -5.13 6.82
CA LEU A 124 6.40 -5.25 6.30
C LEU A 124 5.65 -3.94 6.52
N LEU A 125 5.09 -3.39 5.45
CA LEU A 125 4.22 -2.22 5.45
C LEU A 125 2.87 -2.61 4.87
N GLY A 126 1.80 -2.03 5.39
CA GLY A 126 0.45 -2.25 4.89
C GLY A 126 -0.30 -0.95 4.65
N GLY A 127 -1.29 -0.97 3.77
CA GLY A 127 -2.16 0.17 3.55
C GLY A 127 -3.48 -0.21 2.92
N GLY A 128 -4.45 0.70 3.00
CA GLY A 128 -5.74 0.52 2.35
C GLY A 128 -6.48 1.84 2.18
N TYR A 129 -7.42 1.85 1.24
CA TYR A 129 -8.30 2.99 1.00
C TYR A 129 -9.75 2.56 0.97
N SER A 130 -10.63 3.31 1.67
CA SER A 130 -12.08 3.07 1.67
C SER A 130 -12.41 1.63 2.10
N GLN A 131 -13.04 0.81 1.26
CA GLN A 131 -13.27 -0.61 1.51
C GLN A 131 -11.96 -1.37 1.78
N GLY A 132 -10.86 -1.01 1.11
CA GLY A 132 -9.54 -1.58 1.35
C GLY A 132 -9.00 -1.28 2.75
N ALA A 133 -9.42 -0.16 3.38
CA ALA A 133 -9.13 0.10 4.78
C ALA A 133 -9.87 -0.92 5.68
N ALA A 134 -11.17 -1.15 5.44
CA ALA A 134 -11.93 -2.19 6.14
C ALA A 134 -11.30 -3.58 5.98
N LEU A 135 -10.91 -3.93 4.75
CA LEU A 135 -10.22 -5.19 4.46
C LEU A 135 -8.93 -5.32 5.28
N THR A 136 -8.16 -4.22 5.37
CA THR A 136 -6.91 -4.19 6.15
C THR A 136 -7.19 -4.38 7.64
N HIS A 137 -8.24 -3.75 8.21
CA HIS A 137 -8.68 -4.00 9.58
C HIS A 137 -8.94 -5.49 9.82
N ARG A 138 -9.81 -6.09 8.98
CA ARG A 138 -10.26 -7.49 9.15
C ARG A 138 -9.14 -8.50 8.92
N ALA A 139 -8.18 -8.17 8.07
CA ALA A 139 -7.00 -9.01 7.85
C ALA A 139 -6.06 -8.97 9.07
N VAL A 140 -5.69 -7.76 9.49
CA VAL A 140 -4.63 -7.54 10.50
C VAL A 140 -5.07 -7.94 11.91
N GLU A 141 -6.32 -7.66 12.30
CA GLU A 141 -6.83 -8.02 13.64
C GLU A 141 -6.79 -9.52 13.92
N LYS A 142 -6.87 -10.35 12.86
CA LYS A 142 -6.89 -11.82 12.92
C LYS A 142 -5.51 -12.46 12.77
N LEU A 143 -4.48 -11.69 12.41
CA LEU A 143 -3.12 -12.22 12.28
C LEU A 143 -2.63 -12.83 13.59
N PRO A 144 -1.79 -13.87 13.56
CA PRO A 144 -1.03 -14.32 14.73
C PRO A 144 -0.19 -13.19 15.32
N ALA A 145 -0.02 -13.15 16.63
CA ALA A 145 0.70 -12.07 17.31
C ALA A 145 2.13 -11.88 16.79
N TRP A 146 2.82 -12.97 16.45
CA TRP A 146 4.16 -12.92 15.88
C TRP A 146 4.22 -12.27 14.50
N VAL A 147 3.17 -12.45 13.66
CA VAL A 147 3.06 -11.78 12.36
C VAL A 147 2.80 -10.29 12.56
N ARG A 148 1.82 -9.94 13.43
CA ARG A 148 1.55 -8.52 13.75
C ARG A 148 2.79 -7.80 14.27
N ALA A 149 3.63 -8.48 15.05
CA ALA A 149 4.88 -7.92 15.54
C ALA A 149 5.86 -7.53 14.42
N ARG A 150 5.78 -8.18 13.25
CA ARG A 150 6.63 -7.93 12.08
C ARG A 150 6.17 -6.75 11.22
N ILE A 151 4.92 -6.33 11.33
CA ILE A 151 4.39 -5.20 10.55
C ILE A 151 4.86 -3.89 11.20
N ALA A 152 5.66 -3.12 10.47
CA ALA A 152 6.24 -1.87 10.98
C ALA A 152 5.23 -0.71 10.98
N ALA A 153 4.38 -0.62 9.96
CA ALA A 153 3.37 0.43 9.85
C ALA A 153 2.21 0.05 8.93
N ILE A 154 1.04 0.61 9.23
CA ILE A 154 -0.15 0.57 8.38
C ILE A 154 -0.69 2.00 8.24
N VAL A 155 -1.07 2.38 7.01
CA VAL A 155 -1.76 3.65 6.74
C VAL A 155 -3.09 3.37 6.06
N LEU A 156 -4.16 3.96 6.58
CA LEU A 156 -5.52 3.82 6.06
C LEU A 156 -6.03 5.20 5.61
N TYR A 157 -6.55 5.27 4.40
CA TYR A 157 -7.14 6.46 3.82
C TYR A 157 -8.65 6.30 3.77
N GLY A 158 -9.42 7.32 4.20
CA GLY A 158 -10.88 7.30 4.10
C GLY A 158 -11.51 6.06 4.71
N ASP A 159 -11.11 5.75 5.92
CA ASP A 159 -11.36 4.48 6.58
C ASP A 159 -12.83 4.29 6.95
N THR A 160 -13.49 3.32 6.32
CA THR A 160 -14.90 2.97 6.55
C THR A 160 -15.16 2.34 7.93
N GLN A 161 -14.13 1.89 8.62
CA GLN A 161 -14.24 1.28 9.95
C GLN A 161 -13.75 2.21 11.07
N ASN A 162 -13.26 3.41 10.73
CA ASN A 162 -12.69 4.34 11.70
C ASN A 162 -13.61 4.56 12.92
N LEU A 163 -14.88 4.87 12.71
CA LEU A 163 -15.82 5.05 13.82
C LEU A 163 -16.10 3.75 14.57
N LYS A 164 -16.34 2.65 13.85
CA LYS A 164 -16.75 1.37 14.44
C LYS A 164 -15.65 0.74 15.28
N ASP A 165 -14.41 0.87 14.85
CA ASP A 165 -13.23 0.32 15.53
C ASP A 165 -12.52 1.38 16.41
N SER A 166 -13.18 2.52 16.68
CA SER A 166 -12.73 3.58 17.60
C SER A 166 -11.35 4.15 17.23
N GLY A 167 -11.12 4.42 15.94
CA GLY A 167 -9.92 5.06 15.43
C GLY A 167 -8.66 4.19 15.44
N ARG A 168 -8.81 2.86 15.45
CA ARG A 168 -7.68 1.91 15.52
C ARG A 168 -7.97 0.60 14.80
N ILE A 169 -6.93 -0.12 14.43
CA ILE A 169 -7.06 -1.52 14.01
C ILE A 169 -7.08 -2.38 15.28
N PRO A 170 -8.13 -3.20 15.51
CA PRO A 170 -8.18 -4.09 16.66
C PRO A 170 -6.95 -5.01 16.73
N ASN A 171 -6.44 -5.25 17.94
CA ASN A 171 -5.26 -6.08 18.19
C ASN A 171 -3.94 -5.60 17.55
N PHE A 172 -3.89 -4.39 16.97
CA PHE A 172 -2.69 -3.83 16.37
C PHE A 172 -2.29 -2.52 17.08
N PRO A 173 -0.99 -2.23 17.27
CA PRO A 173 -0.54 -1.04 18.00
C PRO A 173 -0.92 0.27 17.31
N GLU A 174 -1.55 1.19 18.05
CA GLU A 174 -1.90 2.52 17.56
C GLU A 174 -0.67 3.30 17.06
N ALA A 175 0.48 3.18 17.75
CA ALA A 175 1.73 3.83 17.35
C ALA A 175 2.27 3.38 15.98
N ARG A 176 1.75 2.27 15.43
CA ARG A 176 2.08 1.73 14.10
C ARG A 176 0.92 1.87 13.11
N THR A 177 -0.14 2.57 13.49
CA THR A 177 -1.32 2.85 12.65
C THR A 177 -1.44 4.34 12.39
N LEU A 178 -1.67 4.74 11.15
CA LEU A 178 -2.07 6.09 10.78
C LEU A 178 -3.37 6.02 10.00
N ILE A 179 -4.43 6.62 10.53
CA ILE A 179 -5.70 6.77 9.82
C ILE A 179 -5.79 8.22 9.32
N ILE A 180 -5.92 8.38 8.02
CA ILE A 180 -6.02 9.67 7.34
C ILE A 180 -7.45 9.86 6.89
N CYS A 181 -8.14 10.82 7.50
CA CYS A 181 -9.49 11.24 7.13
C CYS A 181 -9.49 12.70 6.71
N ASN A 182 -9.99 12.99 5.51
CA ASN A 182 -10.13 14.36 5.05
C ASN A 182 -11.27 15.07 5.79
N PRO A 183 -11.14 16.37 6.10
CA PRO A 183 -12.27 17.16 6.56
C PRO A 183 -13.44 17.07 5.59
N GLY A 184 -14.63 16.68 6.08
CA GLY A 184 -15.82 16.47 5.24
C GLY A 184 -15.95 15.08 4.60
N ASP A 185 -15.00 14.18 4.84
CA ASP A 185 -15.18 12.78 4.51
C ASP A 185 -16.05 12.09 5.58
N VAL A 186 -17.32 11.98 5.28
CA VAL A 186 -18.32 11.40 6.18
C VAL A 186 -18.20 9.88 6.32
N ILE A 187 -17.45 9.24 5.42
CA ILE A 187 -17.17 7.79 5.48
C ILE A 187 -16.41 7.44 6.74
N CYS A 188 -15.42 8.23 7.12
CA CYS A 188 -14.70 8.08 8.39
C CYS A 188 -15.59 8.22 9.63
N ALA A 189 -16.74 8.87 9.48
CA ALA A 189 -17.78 9.02 10.51
C ALA A 189 -18.89 7.94 10.41
N GLY A 190 -18.67 6.89 9.63
CA GLY A 190 -19.58 5.75 9.50
C GLY A 190 -20.74 5.93 8.51
N ASN A 191 -20.76 7.01 7.74
CA ASN A 191 -21.77 7.25 6.70
C ASN A 191 -21.15 6.91 5.32
N LEU A 192 -21.68 5.90 4.65
CA LEU A 192 -21.14 5.40 3.36
C LEU A 192 -21.48 6.29 2.14
N THR A 193 -21.86 7.54 2.35
CA THR A 193 -22.05 8.51 1.26
C THR A 193 -20.70 9.01 0.76
N ILE A 194 -20.40 8.77 -0.51
CA ILE A 194 -19.17 9.25 -1.14
C ILE A 194 -19.28 10.77 -1.38
N THR A 195 -18.43 11.52 -0.72
CA THR A 195 -18.28 12.97 -0.90
C THR A 195 -17.04 13.27 -1.75
N TYR A 196 -16.89 14.52 -2.20
CA TYR A 196 -15.66 14.97 -2.86
C TYR A 196 -14.42 14.76 -1.96
N ALA A 197 -14.55 15.02 -0.66
CA ALA A 197 -13.48 14.79 0.32
C ALA A 197 -13.03 13.34 0.38
N HIS A 198 -13.93 12.36 0.09
CA HIS A 198 -13.59 10.93 0.07
C HIS A 198 -12.73 10.54 -1.12
N ILE A 199 -12.81 11.23 -2.25
CA ILE A 199 -12.04 10.90 -3.46
C ILE A 199 -10.74 11.73 -3.61
N GLU A 200 -10.43 12.63 -2.67
CA GLU A 200 -9.30 13.56 -2.72
C GLU A 200 -8.17 13.19 -1.74
N TYR A 201 -7.69 11.92 -1.78
CA TYR A 201 -6.63 11.47 -0.87
C TYR A 201 -5.21 11.56 -1.43
N VAL A 202 -5.03 11.77 -2.73
CA VAL A 202 -3.69 11.90 -3.35
C VAL A 202 -2.87 13.04 -2.70
N PRO A 203 -3.42 14.22 -2.36
CA PRO A 203 -2.68 15.26 -1.66
C PRO A 203 -2.20 14.88 -0.24
N ARG A 204 -2.75 13.83 0.35
CA ARG A 204 -2.38 13.34 1.68
C ARG A 204 -1.27 12.27 1.65
N VAL A 205 -0.83 11.84 0.46
CA VAL A 205 0.26 10.86 0.30
C VAL A 205 1.56 11.27 1.00
N PRO A 206 2.01 12.53 1.00
CA PRO A 206 3.23 12.92 1.72
C PRO A 206 3.17 12.63 3.23
N GLU A 207 2.00 12.73 3.86
CA GLU A 207 1.78 12.40 5.28
C GLU A 207 2.03 10.90 5.53
N ALA A 208 1.44 10.04 4.68
CA ALA A 208 1.66 8.61 4.73
C ALA A 208 3.12 8.22 4.53
N LEU A 209 3.78 8.81 3.52
CA LEU A 209 5.19 8.56 3.24
C LEU A 209 6.08 8.94 4.42
N SER A 210 5.81 10.07 5.06
CA SER A 210 6.52 10.48 6.28
C SER A 210 6.34 9.46 7.42
N PHE A 211 5.14 8.91 7.59
CA PHE A 211 4.87 7.90 8.61
C PHE A 211 5.59 6.58 8.32
N TYR A 212 5.48 6.06 7.09
CA TYR A 212 6.18 4.83 6.67
C TYR A 212 7.70 4.95 6.79
N THR A 213 8.26 6.09 6.36
CA THR A 213 9.72 6.32 6.43
C THR A 213 10.22 6.26 7.86
N ARG A 214 9.54 6.94 8.80
CA ARG A 214 9.89 6.89 10.22
C ARG A 214 9.78 5.48 10.79
N ALA A 215 8.76 4.72 10.42
CA ALA A 215 8.57 3.36 10.89
C ALA A 215 9.66 2.41 10.35
N ALA A 216 9.97 2.49 9.05
CA ALA A 216 11.00 1.67 8.42
C ALA A 216 12.40 1.92 9.03
N LEU A 217 12.75 3.17 9.30
CA LEU A 217 14.04 3.51 9.91
C LEU A 217 14.19 3.03 11.35
N ARG A 218 13.08 2.91 12.11
CA ARG A 218 13.11 2.39 13.50
C ARG A 218 13.35 0.88 13.58
N THR A 219 13.06 0.12 12.53
CA THR A 219 13.23 -1.33 12.52
C THR A 219 14.65 -1.78 12.18
N HIS A 220 15.52 -0.85 11.77
CA HIS A 220 16.94 -1.11 11.49
C HIS A 220 17.87 -0.99 12.73
N HIS A 221 17.30 -0.70 13.91
CA HIS A 221 18.01 -0.66 15.20
C HIS A 221 17.51 -1.75 16.13
#